data_ecdac7203e4852dc978d12bca4f85cd9
#
_entry.id   ecdac7203e4852dc978d12bca4f85cd9
#
_cell.length_a   1.000
_cell.length_b   1.000
_cell.length_c   1.000
_cell.angle_alpha   90.00
_cell.angle_beta   90.00
_cell.angle_gamma   90.00
#
_symmetry.space_group_name_H-M   'P 1'
#
loop_
_entity.id
_entity.type
_entity.pdbx_description
1 polymer ?
#
loop_
_entity_poly.entity_id
_entity_poly.type
_entity_poly.pdbx_seq_one_letter_code
_entity_poly.pdbx_strand_id
1 'polypeptide(L)'
;MAHKAKTKQFSFWHLVALGTVSTGLFLSADFSTAQEKETKKQSAATDDKEKDAKKDDAESKKDDKDAKKEGKEKEPVAEKSAPLPPYPTFPKLTIVGKTPEEKQITEQVVKSINQKLESSWKENKVVPSGFIDEYEFIRRVSLDVIGRIASPEEIAKYMRYPQASRRSQIIEDLLASEDYPRHWANHFTNWFLTRSGTFGKGKYHEEMAVWLEDQFASNRGYHELAKEVITASGENTENAAVNFILAHLGEPVPPAKQSQEGKFEMVPITSRITRLFLGIQMQCAQCHDHPFNNSITQKHFWGINAFLRQVERTGTPPPETGNRMMTLPKLGLKDNTSTNADGIIFFEKRNGVILPTKPIFMEEKKLSGSTGRRDQLAAFIIDHENFPKSAVNRMWSVFFGKGFTSPIDDFNEQNIPSNPELLQELSASFKNYNYDLKKLVRWICNSNAYNLTFVANKTNDKPEVEGLFSRMLLKSMSPEQLFESLMVSTKAEAAESKDAKKNLRTAWLNKLVSNFGDDEGNEVNFNGTVVQALLMMNGKEINEAISRKEKGTVSIAMARNKSNTNGIINELFLATLNRPARPAESLKISKGLAMRTKDKNPMDPYQDLFWALLNSNEFLLNH
;
A
#
# COMPACT_ATOMS: atom_id res chain seq x y z
N MET A 1 2.30 52.20 11.36
CA MET A 1 2.25 51.64 12.72
C MET A 1 2.22 50.12 12.59
N ALA A 2 3.35 49.47 12.85
CA ALA A 2 3.54 48.05 12.64
C ALA A 2 3.17 47.29 13.93
N HIS A 3 2.15 46.43 13.86
CA HIS A 3 1.84 45.51 14.94
C HIS A 3 2.73 44.25 14.79
N LYS A 4 3.71 44.11 15.67
CA LYS A 4 4.49 42.89 15.88
C LYS A 4 3.59 41.81 16.50
N ALA A 5 3.28 40.78 15.74
CA ALA A 5 2.72 39.55 16.28
C ALA A 5 3.81 38.81 17.08
N LYS A 6 3.62 38.69 18.38
CA LYS A 6 4.45 37.85 19.27
C LYS A 6 4.06 36.40 19.08
N THR A 7 4.90 35.64 18.44
CA THR A 7 4.88 34.15 18.46
C THR A 7 5.12 33.70 19.89
N LYS A 8 4.11 33.08 20.52
CA LYS A 8 4.28 32.41 21.80
C LYS A 8 4.88 31.03 21.53
N GLN A 9 6.11 30.82 21.95
CA GLN A 9 6.69 29.49 22.14
C GLN A 9 5.93 28.79 23.25
N PHE A 10 5.24 27.69 22.93
CA PHE A 10 4.60 26.80 23.89
C PHE A 10 5.65 25.98 24.64
N SER A 11 5.57 26.01 25.97
CA SER A 11 6.49 25.29 26.85
C SER A 11 6.13 23.80 26.85
N PHE A 12 6.99 23.00 26.24
CA PHE A 12 6.88 21.57 25.96
C PHE A 12 6.87 20.65 27.21
N TRP A 13 7.16 21.15 28.41
CA TRP A 13 7.56 20.33 29.55
C TRP A 13 6.46 19.78 30.46
N HIS A 14 5.20 20.15 30.29
CA HIS A 14 4.14 19.77 31.25
C HIS A 14 3.17 18.67 30.78
N LEU A 15 3.22 18.22 29.54
CA LEU A 15 2.30 17.20 28.99
C LEU A 15 2.94 15.83 28.69
N VAL A 16 4.27 15.71 28.72
CA VAL A 16 5.01 14.46 28.51
C VAL A 16 4.72 13.39 29.59
N ALA A 17 4.15 13.79 30.73
CA ALA A 17 3.78 12.87 31.82
C ALA A 17 2.47 12.07 31.58
N LEU A 18 1.74 12.33 30.50
CA LEU A 18 0.43 11.70 30.23
C LEU A 18 0.50 10.48 29.29
N GLY A 19 1.65 10.22 28.68
CA GLY A 19 1.83 9.19 27.65
C GLY A 19 2.28 7.80 28.10
N THR A 20 2.55 7.57 29.37
CA THR A 20 3.14 6.30 29.81
C THR A 20 2.30 5.59 30.87
N VAL A 21 1.17 5.05 30.53
CA VAL A 21 0.61 3.88 31.22
C VAL A 21 -0.40 3.18 30.30
N SER A 22 0.05 2.28 29.49
CA SER A 22 -0.68 1.06 29.10
C SER A 22 0.20 0.23 28.18
N THR A 23 0.58 -0.90 28.67
CA THR A 23 1.39 -2.02 28.17
C THR A 23 2.80 -2.00 28.71
N GLY A 24 3.05 -3.01 29.50
CA GLY A 24 4.37 -3.29 30.04
C GLY A 24 5.36 -3.64 28.93
N LEU A 25 6.60 -3.34 29.21
CA LEU A 25 7.83 -3.81 28.58
C LEU A 25 7.93 -3.63 27.05
N PHE A 26 8.39 -2.45 26.64
CA PHE A 26 9.36 -2.38 25.56
C PHE A 26 10.61 -1.68 26.08
N LEU A 27 11.66 -2.48 26.21
CA LEU A 27 13.03 -2.03 26.43
C LEU A 27 13.40 -1.02 25.34
N SER A 28 13.81 0.16 25.76
CA SER A 28 14.55 1.11 24.93
C SER A 28 15.92 0.48 24.59
N ALA A 29 15.99 -0.23 23.48
CA ALA A 29 17.25 -0.59 22.88
C ALA A 29 17.54 0.41 21.77
N ASP A 30 18.71 1.03 21.86
CA ASP A 30 19.24 1.99 20.90
C ASP A 30 19.20 1.47 19.47
N PHE A 31 18.25 1.92 18.69
CA PHE A 31 18.11 1.54 17.28
C PHE A 31 19.14 2.23 16.37
N SER A 32 19.85 3.26 16.85
CA SER A 32 20.85 3.97 16.07
C SER A 32 22.20 3.23 15.97
N THR A 33 22.49 2.30 16.90
CA THR A 33 23.75 1.55 16.90
C THR A 33 23.68 0.20 16.17
N ALA A 34 22.49 -0.29 15.85
CA ALA A 34 22.34 -1.56 15.12
C ALA A 34 22.55 -1.40 13.61
N GLN A 35 22.08 -0.30 13.01
CA GLN A 35 22.25 -0.04 11.57
C GLN A 35 23.71 0.29 11.19
N GLU A 36 24.47 0.97 12.07
CA GLU A 36 25.89 1.23 11.85
C GLU A 36 26.78 -0.02 12.02
N LYS A 37 26.33 -1.02 12.79
CA LYS A 37 27.05 -2.29 12.95
C LYS A 37 26.81 -3.29 11.83
N GLU A 38 25.66 -3.28 11.19
CA GLU A 38 25.39 -4.13 10.02
C GLU A 38 26.08 -3.62 8.76
N THR A 39 26.14 -2.32 8.53
CA THR A 39 26.88 -1.74 7.40
C THR A 39 28.41 -1.94 7.54
N LYS A 40 28.94 -1.94 8.76
CA LYS A 40 30.37 -2.25 8.99
C LYS A 40 30.69 -3.74 8.91
N LYS A 41 29.73 -4.64 9.14
CA LYS A 41 29.94 -6.08 8.96
C LYS A 41 29.87 -6.51 7.49
N GLN A 42 29.10 -5.82 6.65
CA GLN A 42 29.07 -6.09 5.21
C GLN A 42 30.28 -5.52 4.45
N SER A 43 30.90 -4.42 4.92
CA SER A 43 32.13 -3.89 4.30
C SER A 43 33.39 -4.63 4.73
N ALA A 44 33.38 -5.34 5.88
CA ALA A 44 34.51 -6.14 6.34
C ALA A 44 34.56 -7.57 5.75
N ALA A 45 33.43 -8.03 5.14
CA ALA A 45 33.36 -9.37 4.55
C ALA A 45 33.78 -9.43 3.06
N THR A 46 34.04 -8.28 2.44
CA THR A 46 34.47 -8.20 1.03
C THR A 46 35.99 -8.03 0.87
N ASP A 47 36.72 -7.64 1.93
CA ASP A 47 38.16 -7.43 1.84
C ASP A 47 39.05 -8.65 2.23
N ASP A 48 38.46 -9.73 2.77
CA ASP A 48 39.22 -10.93 3.21
C ASP A 48 39.22 -12.10 2.22
N LYS A 49 38.67 -11.92 0.98
CA LYS A 49 38.67 -12.99 -0.03
C LYS A 49 39.67 -12.88 -1.17
N GLU A 50 40.61 -11.94 -1.08
CA GLU A 50 41.59 -11.72 -2.16
C GLU A 50 43.07 -11.98 -1.76
N LYS A 51 43.38 -12.61 -0.62
CA LYS A 51 44.75 -12.79 -0.17
C LYS A 51 45.21 -14.22 0.18
N ASP A 52 44.47 -15.27 -0.10
CA ASP A 52 44.94 -16.64 0.11
C ASP A 52 44.76 -17.53 -1.16
N ALA A 53 45.57 -17.20 -2.16
CA ALA A 53 45.91 -18.13 -3.23
C ALA A 53 47.39 -18.00 -3.52
N LYS A 54 48.23 -18.67 -2.72
CA LYS A 54 49.56 -19.19 -3.05
C LYS A 54 50.31 -19.56 -1.76
N LYS A 55 50.37 -20.83 -1.46
CA LYS A 55 51.61 -21.54 -1.16
C LYS A 55 51.34 -23.01 -0.89
N ASP A 56 52.11 -23.75 -1.65
CA ASP A 56 52.18 -25.18 -1.78
C ASP A 56 52.75 -25.91 -0.57
N ASP A 57 52.38 -27.19 -0.50
CA ASP A 57 53.18 -28.39 -0.15
C ASP A 57 54.22 -28.36 0.98
N ALA A 58 54.02 -29.23 1.92
CA ALA A 58 54.92 -30.33 2.25
C ALA A 58 54.66 -30.95 3.63
N GLU A 59 54.45 -32.30 3.61
CA GLU A 59 54.95 -33.33 4.56
C GLU A 59 54.78 -33.10 6.08
N SER A 60 54.37 -34.03 6.88
CA SER A 60 54.53 -35.47 7.03
C SER A 60 54.01 -35.92 8.40
N LYS A 61 53.46 -37.10 8.41
CA LYS A 61 53.33 -38.13 9.46
C LYS A 61 53.99 -37.87 10.85
N LYS A 62 53.21 -38.15 11.90
CA LYS A 62 53.51 -39.18 12.94
C LYS A 62 52.42 -39.23 14.03
N ASP A 63 51.85 -40.39 14.13
CA ASP A 63 51.71 -41.37 15.22
C ASP A 63 51.12 -40.90 16.59
N ASP A 64 49.95 -41.43 16.83
CA ASP A 64 49.56 -42.42 17.86
C ASP A 64 49.43 -42.01 19.34
N LYS A 65 48.31 -42.39 19.83
CA LYS A 65 47.95 -43.08 21.10
C LYS A 65 47.17 -42.29 22.18
N ASP A 66 46.01 -42.90 22.37
CA ASP A 66 45.32 -43.13 23.64
C ASP A 66 44.73 -41.95 24.45
N ALA A 67 43.43 -41.84 24.41
CA ALA A 67 42.60 -42.05 25.61
C ALA A 67 41.09 -42.02 25.29
N LYS A 68 40.46 -43.19 25.29
CA LYS A 68 39.02 -43.36 25.45
C LYS A 68 38.56 -42.67 26.74
N LYS A 69 37.63 -41.67 26.60
CA LYS A 69 36.63 -41.37 27.61
C LYS A 69 35.29 -41.33 26.91
N GLU A 70 34.50 -42.32 27.19
CA GLU A 70 33.06 -42.38 26.84
C GLU A 70 32.35 -41.20 27.52
N GLY A 71 32.09 -40.17 26.76
CA GLY A 71 31.11 -39.15 27.08
C GLY A 71 29.75 -39.62 26.50
N LYS A 72 28.86 -40.11 27.35
CA LYS A 72 27.44 -40.32 26.98
C LYS A 72 26.92 -38.95 26.50
N GLU A 73 26.70 -38.85 25.19
CA GLU A 73 25.84 -37.80 24.63
C GLU A 73 24.45 -38.01 25.23
N LYS A 74 24.01 -37.07 26.08
CA LYS A 74 22.62 -36.95 26.46
C LYS A 74 21.87 -36.54 25.20
N GLU A 75 21.01 -37.43 24.68
CA GLU A 75 19.99 -37.05 23.71
C GLU A 75 19.31 -35.77 24.20
N PRO A 76 19.07 -34.78 23.29
CA PRO A 76 18.34 -33.59 23.66
C PRO A 76 16.94 -34.03 24.11
N VAL A 77 16.65 -33.84 25.39
CA VAL A 77 15.31 -34.01 25.95
C VAL A 77 14.41 -33.10 25.11
N ALA A 78 13.52 -33.69 24.32
CA ALA A 78 12.50 -32.98 23.59
C ALA A 78 11.73 -32.11 24.59
N GLU A 79 11.95 -30.82 24.55
CA GLU A 79 11.23 -29.83 25.34
C GLU A 79 9.76 -30.02 24.99
N LYS A 80 8.96 -30.49 25.96
CA LYS A 80 7.51 -30.65 25.79
C LYS A 80 6.98 -29.27 25.40
N SER A 81 6.64 -29.10 24.13
CA SER A 81 6.06 -27.88 23.62
C SER A 81 4.86 -27.50 24.51
N ALA A 82 4.86 -26.27 25.03
CA ALA A 82 3.74 -25.77 25.83
C ALA A 82 2.43 -25.97 25.03
N PRO A 83 1.33 -26.34 25.69
CA PRO A 83 0.06 -26.55 25.00
C PRO A 83 -0.33 -25.29 24.21
N LEU A 84 -0.83 -25.50 23.01
CA LEU A 84 -1.32 -24.40 22.16
C LEU A 84 -2.44 -23.64 22.88
N PRO A 85 -2.53 -22.31 22.71
CA PRO A 85 -3.68 -21.56 23.22
C PRO A 85 -4.99 -22.15 22.65
N PRO A 86 -6.12 -21.98 23.36
CA PRO A 86 -7.40 -22.43 22.82
C PRO A 86 -7.73 -21.70 21.52
N TYR A 87 -8.24 -22.44 20.54
CA TYR A 87 -8.65 -21.87 19.26
C TYR A 87 -9.86 -20.93 19.47
N PRO A 88 -9.85 -19.68 18.99
CA PRO A 88 -10.94 -18.76 19.22
C PRO A 88 -12.21 -19.21 18.49
N THR A 89 -13.37 -19.00 19.09
CA THR A 89 -14.65 -19.14 18.42
C THR A 89 -15.00 -17.83 17.73
N PHE A 90 -15.11 -17.86 16.42
CA PHE A 90 -15.47 -16.68 15.65
C PHE A 90 -16.99 -16.45 15.65
N PRO A 91 -17.46 -15.20 15.86
CA PRO A 91 -18.86 -14.87 15.73
C PRO A 91 -19.35 -15.14 14.31
N LYS A 92 -20.57 -15.66 14.19
CA LYS A 92 -21.21 -15.84 12.87
C LYS A 92 -21.66 -14.48 12.35
N LEU A 93 -20.95 -13.96 11.34
CA LEU A 93 -21.34 -12.75 10.63
C LEU A 93 -22.45 -13.06 9.62
N THR A 94 -23.46 -12.20 9.55
CA THR A 94 -24.52 -12.29 8.55
C THR A 94 -24.16 -11.39 7.38
N ILE A 95 -23.91 -11.99 6.23
CA ILE A 95 -23.60 -11.28 4.99
C ILE A 95 -24.89 -10.69 4.40
N VAL A 96 -24.80 -9.45 3.96
CA VAL A 96 -25.84 -8.78 3.16
C VAL A 96 -25.39 -8.63 1.72
N GLY A 97 -26.31 -8.41 0.81
CA GLY A 97 -26.04 -8.15 -0.61
C GLY A 97 -27.21 -7.35 -1.19
N LYS A 98 -26.96 -6.60 -2.26
CA LYS A 98 -27.99 -5.79 -2.95
C LYS A 98 -29.04 -6.68 -3.59
N THR A 99 -28.65 -7.88 -4.00
CA THR A 99 -29.53 -8.92 -4.54
C THR A 99 -29.30 -10.24 -3.81
N PRO A 100 -30.28 -11.17 -3.82
CA PRO A 100 -30.10 -12.51 -3.28
C PRO A 100 -28.92 -13.26 -3.90
N GLU A 101 -28.71 -13.07 -5.21
CA GLU A 101 -27.58 -13.68 -5.93
C GLU A 101 -26.23 -13.12 -5.45
N GLU A 102 -26.09 -11.80 -5.33
CA GLU A 102 -24.87 -11.17 -4.83
C GLU A 102 -24.55 -11.62 -3.40
N LYS A 103 -25.55 -11.75 -2.55
CA LYS A 103 -25.42 -12.30 -1.20
C LYS A 103 -24.89 -13.73 -1.26
N GLN A 104 -25.51 -14.61 -2.06
CA GLN A 104 -25.12 -16.01 -2.19
C GLN A 104 -23.68 -16.16 -2.68
N ILE A 105 -23.29 -15.40 -3.72
CA ILE A 105 -21.94 -15.38 -4.25
C ILE A 105 -20.95 -14.98 -3.15
N THR A 106 -21.25 -13.88 -2.43
CA THR A 106 -20.40 -13.38 -1.34
C THR A 106 -20.25 -14.43 -0.24
N GLU A 107 -21.34 -15.07 0.19
CA GLU A 107 -21.30 -16.15 1.19
C GLU A 107 -20.43 -17.32 0.75
N GLN A 108 -20.52 -17.73 -0.52
CA GLN A 108 -19.70 -18.83 -1.06
C GLN A 108 -18.21 -18.50 -1.07
N VAL A 109 -17.84 -17.33 -1.61
CA VAL A 109 -16.44 -16.93 -1.72
C VAL A 109 -15.82 -16.69 -0.33
N VAL A 110 -16.55 -15.99 0.57
CA VAL A 110 -16.09 -15.76 1.96
C VAL A 110 -15.93 -17.07 2.71
N LYS A 111 -16.84 -18.04 2.51
CA LYS A 111 -16.70 -19.38 3.09
C LYS A 111 -15.43 -20.08 2.61
N SER A 112 -15.13 -20.02 1.30
CA SER A 112 -13.89 -20.58 0.75
C SER A 112 -12.65 -19.92 1.36
N ILE A 113 -12.60 -18.58 1.42
CA ILE A 113 -11.50 -17.84 2.06
C ILE A 113 -11.29 -18.33 3.49
N ASN A 114 -12.35 -18.37 4.29
CA ASN A 114 -12.29 -18.75 5.70
C ASN A 114 -11.81 -20.20 5.87
N GLN A 115 -12.31 -21.14 5.06
CA GLN A 115 -11.93 -22.55 5.12
C GLN A 115 -10.45 -22.76 4.77
N LYS A 116 -9.96 -22.13 3.70
CA LYS A 116 -8.56 -22.27 3.27
C LYS A 116 -7.60 -21.69 4.30
N LEU A 117 -7.90 -20.52 4.86
CA LEU A 117 -7.07 -19.94 5.91
C LEU A 117 -7.11 -20.76 7.19
N GLU A 118 -8.28 -21.26 7.60
CA GLU A 118 -8.41 -22.10 8.78
C GLU A 118 -7.62 -23.43 8.63
N SER A 119 -7.65 -24.05 7.46
CA SER A 119 -6.83 -25.24 7.16
C SER A 119 -5.34 -24.90 7.26
N SER A 120 -4.90 -23.80 6.63
CA SER A 120 -3.52 -23.34 6.70
C SER A 120 -3.05 -23.06 8.14
N TRP A 121 -3.89 -22.44 8.97
CA TRP A 121 -3.56 -22.21 10.39
C TRP A 121 -3.39 -23.52 11.16
N LYS A 122 -4.27 -24.51 10.94
CA LYS A 122 -4.20 -25.82 11.61
C LYS A 122 -2.96 -26.60 11.19
N GLU A 123 -2.66 -26.63 9.89
CA GLU A 123 -1.49 -27.32 9.33
C GLU A 123 -0.18 -26.75 9.88
N ASN A 124 -0.10 -25.42 10.00
CA ASN A 124 1.07 -24.72 10.53
C ASN A 124 1.07 -24.59 12.05
N LYS A 125 0.09 -25.17 12.77
CA LYS A 125 -0.05 -25.09 14.23
C LYS A 125 -0.08 -23.67 14.77
N VAL A 126 -0.68 -22.75 14.01
CA VAL A 126 -0.86 -21.35 14.35
C VAL A 126 -2.30 -21.14 14.82
N VAL A 127 -2.47 -20.52 15.98
CA VAL A 127 -3.76 -20.12 16.50
C VAL A 127 -4.03 -18.67 16.09
N PRO A 128 -5.14 -18.39 15.37
CA PRO A 128 -5.45 -17.01 14.99
C PRO A 128 -5.78 -16.14 16.21
N SER A 129 -5.60 -14.84 16.06
CA SER A 129 -5.99 -13.84 17.05
C SER A 129 -7.52 -13.73 17.16
N GLY A 130 -8.01 -13.09 18.20
CA GLY A 130 -9.45 -12.84 18.37
C GLY A 130 -9.99 -11.80 17.38
N PHE A 131 -11.32 -11.65 17.35
CA PHE A 131 -11.95 -10.59 16.57
C PHE A 131 -11.79 -9.23 17.25
N ILE A 132 -11.67 -8.19 16.44
CA ILE A 132 -11.72 -6.80 16.86
C ILE A 132 -13.11 -6.39 17.34
N ASP A 133 -13.17 -5.33 18.14
CA ASP A 133 -14.44 -4.72 18.51
C ASP A 133 -15.05 -3.90 17.34
N GLU A 134 -16.25 -3.37 17.56
CA GLU A 134 -16.99 -2.68 16.53
C GLU A 134 -16.39 -1.29 16.17
N TYR A 135 -15.75 -0.61 17.13
CA TYR A 135 -15.12 0.68 16.90
C TYR A 135 -13.81 0.52 16.11
N GLU A 136 -13.02 -0.49 16.42
CA GLU A 136 -11.82 -0.84 15.68
C GLU A 136 -12.17 -1.30 14.26
N PHE A 137 -13.26 -2.09 14.11
CA PHE A 137 -13.71 -2.54 12.80
C PHE A 137 -14.11 -1.37 11.89
N ILE A 138 -14.98 -0.44 12.36
CA ILE A 138 -15.42 0.67 11.50
C ILE A 138 -14.26 1.60 11.12
N ARG A 139 -13.30 1.82 12.04
CA ARG A 139 -12.09 2.57 11.72
C ARG A 139 -11.29 1.91 10.60
N ARG A 140 -10.96 0.62 10.77
CA ARG A 140 -10.19 -0.16 9.81
C ARG A 140 -10.85 -0.19 8.43
N VAL A 141 -12.12 -0.56 8.37
CA VAL A 141 -12.82 -0.70 7.09
C VAL A 141 -13.03 0.63 6.39
N SER A 142 -13.21 1.73 7.12
CA SER A 142 -13.27 3.07 6.51
C SER A 142 -11.93 3.48 5.92
N LEU A 143 -10.83 3.30 6.63
CA LEU A 143 -9.49 3.58 6.11
C LEU A 143 -9.15 2.73 4.88
N ASP A 144 -9.48 1.44 4.90
CA ASP A 144 -9.12 0.53 3.81
C ASP A 144 -10.04 0.66 2.58
N VAL A 145 -11.30 1.03 2.75
CA VAL A 145 -12.28 1.08 1.63
C VAL A 145 -12.45 2.47 1.05
N ILE A 146 -12.45 3.52 1.90
CA ILE A 146 -12.68 4.90 1.47
C ILE A 146 -11.54 5.87 1.81
N GLY A 147 -10.43 5.36 2.36
CA GLY A 147 -9.19 6.12 2.56
C GLY A 147 -9.22 7.20 3.63
N ARG A 148 -10.16 7.15 4.57
CA ARG A 148 -10.25 8.07 5.69
C ARG A 148 -10.91 7.41 6.90
N ILE A 149 -10.73 8.00 8.06
CA ILE A 149 -11.46 7.59 9.26
C ILE A 149 -12.97 7.85 9.12
N ALA A 150 -13.77 7.07 9.85
CA ALA A 150 -15.20 7.32 9.92
C ALA A 150 -15.50 8.62 10.70
N SER A 151 -16.48 9.39 10.26
CA SER A 151 -17.01 10.51 11.02
C SER A 151 -17.83 10.02 12.24
N PRO A 152 -18.02 10.84 13.30
CA PRO A 152 -18.90 10.47 14.40
C PRO A 152 -20.34 10.12 13.98
N GLU A 153 -20.82 10.77 12.92
CA GLU A 153 -22.14 10.52 12.35
C GLU A 153 -22.22 9.14 11.67
N GLU A 154 -21.17 8.73 10.94
CA GLU A 154 -21.06 7.41 10.32
C GLU A 154 -20.93 6.31 11.38
N ILE A 155 -20.16 6.55 12.45
CA ILE A 155 -20.07 5.62 13.60
C ILE A 155 -21.46 5.44 14.24
N ALA A 156 -22.17 6.53 14.49
CA ALA A 156 -23.52 6.48 15.06
C ALA A 156 -24.52 5.74 14.14
N LYS A 157 -24.40 5.88 12.82
CA LYS A 157 -25.19 5.14 11.84
C LYS A 157 -24.86 3.64 11.93
N TYR A 158 -23.57 3.28 11.91
CA TYR A 158 -23.08 1.91 12.00
C TYR A 158 -23.58 1.20 13.26
N MET A 159 -23.51 1.86 14.42
CA MET A 159 -23.93 1.28 15.69
C MET A 159 -25.45 1.01 15.75
N ARG A 160 -26.28 1.65 14.91
CA ARG A 160 -27.72 1.40 14.81
C ARG A 160 -28.06 0.16 13.97
N TYR A 161 -27.15 -0.34 13.16
CA TYR A 161 -27.38 -1.56 12.39
C TYR A 161 -27.52 -2.79 13.31
N PRO A 162 -28.31 -3.82 12.93
CA PRO A 162 -28.42 -5.06 13.66
C PRO A 162 -27.03 -5.70 13.86
N GLN A 163 -26.68 -6.07 15.07
CA GLN A 163 -25.35 -6.55 15.45
C GLN A 163 -24.81 -7.66 14.52
N ALA A 164 -25.64 -8.62 14.15
CA ALA A 164 -25.22 -9.76 13.33
C ALA A 164 -24.80 -9.36 11.89
N SER A 165 -25.37 -8.29 11.32
CA SER A 165 -25.17 -7.88 9.94
C SER A 165 -24.48 -6.51 9.78
N ARG A 166 -24.23 -5.78 10.89
CA ARG A 166 -23.73 -4.40 10.82
C ARG A 166 -22.41 -4.26 10.06
N ARG A 167 -21.48 -5.23 10.23
CA ARG A 167 -20.20 -5.21 9.53
C ARG A 167 -20.37 -5.33 8.02
N SER A 168 -21.22 -6.24 7.58
CA SER A 168 -21.51 -6.38 6.15
C SER A 168 -22.29 -5.20 5.59
N GLN A 169 -23.21 -4.60 6.37
CA GLN A 169 -23.96 -3.41 5.94
C GLN A 169 -23.06 -2.18 5.76
N ILE A 170 -22.15 -1.93 6.69
CA ILE A 170 -21.23 -0.80 6.54
C ILE A 170 -20.28 -0.98 5.35
N ILE A 171 -19.86 -2.21 5.05
CA ILE A 171 -19.06 -2.49 3.84
C ILE A 171 -19.84 -2.06 2.58
N GLU A 172 -21.13 -2.38 2.48
CA GLU A 172 -21.96 -1.96 1.34
C GLU A 172 -22.12 -0.44 1.25
N ASP A 173 -22.31 0.24 2.40
CA ASP A 173 -22.38 1.70 2.44
C ASP A 173 -21.08 2.35 1.94
N LEU A 174 -19.92 1.83 2.40
CA LEU A 174 -18.61 2.34 2.00
C LEU A 174 -18.31 2.09 0.53
N LEU A 175 -18.67 0.90 -0.02
CA LEU A 175 -18.53 0.60 -1.44
C LEU A 175 -19.43 1.47 -2.33
N ALA A 176 -20.50 2.04 -1.78
CA ALA A 176 -21.41 2.96 -2.46
C ALA A 176 -21.03 4.45 -2.24
N SER A 177 -20.09 4.75 -1.36
CA SER A 177 -19.66 6.11 -1.03
C SER A 177 -18.96 6.79 -2.21
N GLU A 178 -19.09 8.13 -2.31
CA GLU A 178 -18.33 8.97 -3.24
C GLU A 178 -16.82 9.00 -2.94
N ASP A 179 -16.40 8.64 -1.72
CA ASP A 179 -14.99 8.55 -1.34
C ASP A 179 -14.31 7.28 -1.86
N TYR A 180 -15.07 6.20 -2.15
CA TYR A 180 -14.53 4.95 -2.69
C TYR A 180 -13.78 5.16 -4.01
N PRO A 181 -14.37 5.78 -5.05
CA PRO A 181 -13.66 6.03 -6.30
C PRO A 181 -12.38 6.84 -6.12
N ARG A 182 -12.43 7.90 -5.32
CA ARG A 182 -11.28 8.77 -5.06
C ARG A 182 -10.13 8.02 -4.37
N HIS A 183 -10.44 7.21 -3.36
CA HIS A 183 -9.46 6.42 -2.64
C HIS A 183 -8.73 5.45 -3.57
N TRP A 184 -9.48 4.68 -4.35
CA TRP A 184 -8.90 3.70 -5.27
C TRP A 184 -8.20 4.36 -6.46
N ALA A 185 -8.69 5.49 -6.94
CA ALA A 185 -7.99 6.29 -7.93
C ALA A 185 -6.60 6.73 -7.44
N ASN A 186 -6.46 7.16 -6.19
CA ASN A 186 -5.16 7.50 -5.62
C ASN A 186 -4.20 6.29 -5.58
N HIS A 187 -4.67 5.12 -5.14
CA HIS A 187 -3.86 3.91 -5.14
C HIS A 187 -3.38 3.54 -6.54
N PHE A 188 -4.31 3.48 -7.50
CA PHE A 188 -3.98 3.08 -8.88
C PHE A 188 -3.12 4.12 -9.60
N THR A 189 -3.32 5.41 -9.35
CA THR A 189 -2.46 6.45 -9.89
C THR A 189 -1.01 6.24 -9.43
N ASN A 190 -0.81 5.97 -8.15
CA ASN A 190 0.52 5.69 -7.61
C ASN A 190 1.12 4.39 -8.19
N TRP A 191 0.29 3.36 -8.42
CA TRP A 191 0.76 2.13 -9.08
C TRP A 191 1.07 2.32 -10.57
N PHE A 192 0.34 3.17 -11.26
CA PHE A 192 0.56 3.40 -12.70
C PHE A 192 1.69 4.37 -12.99
N LEU A 193 1.78 5.49 -12.25
CA LEU A 193 2.72 6.57 -12.55
C LEU A 193 3.93 6.62 -11.62
N THR A 194 3.93 5.86 -10.51
CA THR A 194 4.83 6.05 -9.37
C THR A 194 4.71 7.45 -8.73
N ARG A 195 5.49 7.73 -7.69
CA ARG A 195 5.52 9.08 -7.06
C ARG A 195 6.74 9.88 -7.52
N SER A 196 7.61 9.29 -8.31
CA SER A 196 8.83 9.89 -8.83
C SER A 196 8.65 10.51 -10.22
N GLY A 197 9.60 11.34 -10.63
CA GLY A 197 9.64 11.92 -11.96
C GLY A 197 8.54 12.94 -12.27
N THR A 198 8.47 13.34 -13.51
CA THR A 198 7.55 14.39 -14.02
C THR A 198 6.08 14.00 -13.91
N PHE A 199 5.77 12.72 -14.13
CA PHE A 199 4.40 12.20 -14.11
C PHE A 199 3.90 11.80 -12.73
N GLY A 200 4.79 11.51 -11.79
CA GLY A 200 4.45 11.07 -10.43
C GLY A 200 3.92 12.19 -9.53
N LYS A 201 3.97 13.44 -9.97
CA LYS A 201 3.59 14.62 -9.18
C LYS A 201 2.91 15.66 -10.07
N GLY A 202 2.09 16.52 -9.43
CA GLY A 202 1.48 17.66 -10.08
C GLY A 202 0.38 17.28 -11.06
N LYS A 203 0.24 18.06 -12.13
CA LYS A 203 -0.96 18.02 -12.97
C LYS A 203 -1.18 16.71 -13.73
N TYR A 204 -0.15 16.06 -14.23
CA TYR A 204 -0.29 14.76 -14.91
C TYR A 204 -0.79 13.67 -13.96
N HIS A 205 -0.29 13.68 -12.71
CA HIS A 205 -0.79 12.80 -11.66
C HIS A 205 -2.25 13.10 -11.30
N GLU A 206 -2.61 14.38 -11.17
CA GLU A 206 -3.98 14.80 -10.88
C GLU A 206 -4.96 14.40 -12.01
N GLU A 207 -4.57 14.59 -13.28
CA GLU A 207 -5.41 14.20 -14.43
C GLU A 207 -5.63 12.68 -14.48
N MET A 208 -4.57 11.91 -14.21
CA MET A 208 -4.70 10.44 -14.11
C MET A 208 -5.60 10.03 -12.95
N ALA A 209 -5.49 10.69 -11.80
CA ALA A 209 -6.34 10.40 -10.65
C ALA A 209 -7.81 10.73 -10.92
N VAL A 210 -8.11 11.84 -11.58
CA VAL A 210 -9.48 12.22 -11.97
C VAL A 210 -10.06 11.21 -12.96
N TRP A 211 -9.30 10.82 -13.99
CA TRP A 211 -9.72 9.81 -14.94
C TRP A 211 -10.03 8.48 -14.25
N LEU A 212 -9.16 8.03 -13.35
CA LEU A 212 -9.37 6.80 -12.58
C LEU A 212 -10.57 6.89 -11.63
N GLU A 213 -10.81 8.07 -11.02
CA GLU A 213 -12.00 8.28 -10.17
C GLU A 213 -13.29 8.00 -10.95
N ASP A 214 -13.40 8.48 -12.21
CA ASP A 214 -14.53 8.19 -13.09
C ASP A 214 -14.66 6.70 -13.43
N GLN A 215 -13.52 6.01 -13.65
CA GLN A 215 -13.51 4.57 -13.92
C GLN A 215 -14.00 3.77 -12.71
N PHE A 216 -13.56 4.11 -11.49
CA PHE A 216 -14.02 3.45 -10.27
C PHE A 216 -15.45 3.81 -9.89
N ALA A 217 -15.91 5.03 -10.17
CA ALA A 217 -17.30 5.43 -9.98
C ALA A 217 -18.24 4.60 -10.85
N SER A 218 -17.86 4.35 -12.09
CA SER A 218 -18.61 3.49 -13.03
C SER A 218 -18.41 1.98 -12.80
N ASN A 219 -17.57 1.60 -11.81
CA ASN A 219 -17.23 0.20 -11.48
C ASN A 219 -16.73 -0.61 -12.68
N ARG A 220 -15.86 -0.02 -13.50
CA ARG A 220 -15.24 -0.69 -14.63
C ARG A 220 -14.39 -1.88 -14.19
N GLY A 221 -14.44 -2.98 -14.94
CA GLY A 221 -13.64 -4.17 -14.64
C GLY A 221 -12.14 -3.91 -14.75
N TYR A 222 -11.35 -4.50 -13.86
CA TYR A 222 -9.89 -4.31 -13.83
C TYR A 222 -9.19 -4.65 -15.16
N HIS A 223 -9.69 -5.66 -15.89
CA HIS A 223 -9.16 -6.04 -17.20
C HIS A 223 -9.37 -4.96 -18.26
N GLU A 224 -10.48 -4.21 -18.18
CA GLU A 224 -10.75 -3.09 -19.07
C GLU A 224 -9.84 -1.91 -18.77
N LEU A 225 -9.56 -1.63 -17.48
CA LEU A 225 -8.58 -0.61 -17.08
C LEU A 225 -7.17 -0.96 -17.55
N ALA A 226 -6.76 -2.21 -17.39
CA ALA A 226 -5.45 -2.69 -17.86
C ALA A 226 -5.32 -2.58 -19.38
N LYS A 227 -6.36 -2.97 -20.13
CA LYS A 227 -6.40 -2.81 -21.58
C LYS A 227 -6.25 -1.34 -21.96
N GLU A 228 -7.05 -0.47 -21.35
CA GLU A 228 -7.07 0.97 -21.67
C GLU A 228 -5.69 1.60 -21.50
N VAL A 229 -5.03 1.42 -20.35
CA VAL A 229 -3.71 2.06 -20.11
C VAL A 229 -2.59 1.51 -21.02
N ILE A 230 -2.71 0.26 -21.49
CA ILE A 230 -1.75 -0.32 -22.43
C ILE A 230 -1.98 0.16 -23.87
N THR A 231 -3.25 0.37 -24.27
CA THR A 231 -3.62 0.66 -25.67
C THR A 231 -3.97 2.12 -25.92
N ALA A 232 -4.03 2.95 -24.87
CA ALA A 232 -4.42 4.36 -24.97
C ALA A 232 -3.61 5.12 -26.01
N SER A 233 -4.29 6.03 -26.72
CA SER A 233 -3.70 6.94 -27.70
C SER A 233 -4.42 8.30 -27.65
N GLY A 234 -3.87 9.30 -28.31
CA GLY A 234 -4.39 10.68 -28.31
C GLY A 234 -3.60 11.61 -27.39
N GLU A 235 -4.14 12.79 -27.12
CA GLU A 235 -3.55 13.78 -26.21
C GLU A 235 -3.92 13.47 -24.75
N ASN A 236 -2.98 13.67 -23.83
CA ASN A 236 -3.19 13.40 -22.40
C ASN A 236 -4.24 14.30 -21.74
N THR A 237 -4.56 15.45 -22.33
CA THR A 237 -5.65 16.33 -21.89
C THR A 237 -7.05 15.81 -22.26
N GLU A 238 -7.14 14.88 -23.20
CA GLU A 238 -8.39 14.24 -23.66
C GLU A 238 -8.51 12.81 -23.12
N ASN A 239 -7.40 12.11 -23.03
CA ASN A 239 -7.31 10.76 -22.52
C ASN A 239 -6.11 10.61 -21.56
N ALA A 240 -6.35 10.75 -20.27
CA ALA A 240 -5.29 10.69 -19.27
C ALA A 240 -4.65 9.29 -19.15
N ALA A 241 -5.29 8.23 -19.65
CA ALA A 241 -4.72 6.88 -19.65
C ALA A 241 -3.38 6.78 -20.41
N VAL A 242 -3.14 7.67 -21.39
CA VAL A 242 -1.85 7.74 -22.12
C VAL A 242 -0.68 8.06 -21.19
N ASN A 243 -0.93 8.70 -20.04
CA ASN A 243 0.11 9.04 -19.07
C ASN A 243 0.83 7.80 -18.53
N PHE A 244 0.17 6.63 -18.50
CA PHE A 244 0.82 5.39 -18.08
C PHE A 244 2.04 5.04 -18.93
N ILE A 245 1.89 5.04 -20.25
CA ILE A 245 3.03 4.77 -21.15
C ILE A 245 3.99 5.96 -21.20
N LEU A 246 3.47 7.19 -21.25
CA LEU A 246 4.29 8.40 -21.27
C LEU A 246 5.23 8.50 -20.06
N ALA A 247 4.77 8.06 -18.88
CA ALA A 247 5.55 8.08 -17.64
C ALA A 247 6.74 7.09 -17.66
N HIS A 248 6.67 6.07 -18.48
CA HIS A 248 7.63 4.97 -18.52
C HIS A 248 8.33 4.82 -19.88
N LEU A 249 8.33 5.88 -20.71
CA LEU A 249 9.19 5.92 -21.88
C LEU A 249 10.65 6.01 -21.42
N GLY A 250 11.50 5.20 -22.03
CA GLY A 250 12.94 5.27 -21.82
C GLY A 250 13.60 6.40 -22.60
N GLU A 251 14.92 6.36 -22.70
CA GLU A 251 15.70 7.34 -23.43
C GLU A 251 15.36 7.36 -24.92
N PRO A 252 15.45 8.52 -25.59
CA PRO A 252 15.27 8.61 -27.01
C PRO A 252 16.34 7.79 -27.77
N VAL A 253 15.90 6.95 -28.69
CA VAL A 253 16.82 6.22 -29.59
C VAL A 253 17.52 7.20 -30.53
N PRO A 254 18.83 7.04 -30.84
CA PRO A 254 19.54 7.88 -31.78
C PRO A 254 18.83 7.98 -33.14
N PRO A 255 18.72 9.17 -33.75
CA PRO A 255 17.93 9.40 -34.97
C PRO A 255 18.20 8.42 -36.13
N ALA A 256 19.45 8.01 -36.33
CA ALA A 256 19.84 7.06 -37.36
C ALA A 256 19.25 5.66 -37.21
N LYS A 257 18.83 5.29 -35.99
CA LYS A 257 18.29 3.96 -35.67
C LYS A 257 16.78 3.95 -35.47
N GLN A 258 16.15 5.12 -35.34
CA GLN A 258 14.73 5.25 -34.97
C GLN A 258 13.77 4.53 -35.93
N SER A 259 14.07 4.46 -37.20
CA SER A 259 13.25 3.74 -38.18
C SER A 259 13.17 2.23 -37.89
N GLN A 260 14.25 1.65 -37.34
CA GLN A 260 14.36 0.23 -37.06
C GLN A 260 14.07 -0.12 -35.58
N GLU A 261 14.58 0.68 -34.66
CA GLU A 261 14.52 0.36 -33.24
C GLU A 261 13.36 1.05 -32.49
N GLY A 262 12.62 1.95 -33.16
CA GLY A 262 11.59 2.77 -32.50
C GLY A 262 12.14 4.10 -32.00
N LYS A 263 11.26 4.99 -31.52
CA LYS A 263 11.62 6.35 -31.07
C LYS A 263 12.23 6.40 -29.70
N PHE A 264 11.89 5.44 -28.84
CA PHE A 264 12.30 5.38 -27.44
C PHE A 264 12.73 3.96 -27.07
N GLU A 265 13.60 3.86 -26.10
CA GLU A 265 13.84 2.61 -25.42
C GLU A 265 12.60 2.23 -24.58
N MET A 266 12.13 0.99 -24.76
CA MET A 266 10.89 0.53 -24.13
C MET A 266 11.15 -0.36 -22.92
N VAL A 267 12.36 -0.29 -22.34
CA VAL A 267 12.74 -1.10 -21.18
C VAL A 267 11.92 -0.77 -19.94
N PRO A 268 11.77 0.51 -19.53
CA PRO A 268 11.01 0.84 -18.32
C PRO A 268 9.54 0.42 -18.43
N ILE A 269 8.89 0.71 -19.55
CA ILE A 269 7.47 0.35 -19.74
C ILE A 269 7.27 -1.17 -19.85
N THR A 270 8.20 -1.91 -20.47
CA THR A 270 8.15 -3.38 -20.51
C THR A 270 8.22 -3.95 -19.11
N SER A 271 9.17 -3.48 -18.31
CA SER A 271 9.31 -3.88 -16.89
C SER A 271 8.07 -3.53 -16.08
N ARG A 272 7.51 -2.33 -16.28
CA ARG A 272 6.32 -1.88 -15.54
C ARG A 272 5.09 -2.70 -15.86
N ILE A 273 4.82 -2.99 -17.12
CA ILE A 273 3.70 -3.81 -17.57
C ILE A 273 3.77 -5.22 -16.97
N THR A 274 4.92 -5.88 -17.07
CA THR A 274 5.08 -7.27 -16.59
C THR A 274 5.00 -7.35 -15.06
N ARG A 275 5.61 -6.40 -14.38
CA ARG A 275 5.58 -6.30 -12.91
C ARG A 275 4.17 -6.01 -12.39
N LEU A 276 3.48 -5.05 -12.99
CA LEU A 276 2.17 -4.61 -12.50
C LEU A 276 1.05 -5.60 -12.82
N PHE A 277 1.01 -6.10 -14.05
CA PHE A 277 -0.11 -6.91 -14.53
C PHE A 277 0.13 -8.41 -14.46
N LEU A 278 1.38 -8.85 -14.46
CA LEU A 278 1.71 -10.28 -14.35
C LEU A 278 2.36 -10.65 -13.01
N GLY A 279 2.77 -9.67 -12.21
CA GLY A 279 3.49 -9.91 -10.97
C GLY A 279 4.85 -10.57 -11.22
N ILE A 280 5.53 -10.22 -12.30
CA ILE A 280 6.82 -10.79 -12.68
C ILE A 280 7.85 -9.67 -12.87
N GLN A 281 8.92 -9.70 -12.11
CA GLN A 281 10.03 -8.76 -12.22
C GLN A 281 10.96 -9.11 -13.38
N MET A 282 10.48 -8.96 -14.62
CA MET A 282 11.25 -9.32 -15.82
C MET A 282 12.46 -8.42 -16.11
N GLN A 283 12.67 -7.35 -15.35
CA GLN A 283 13.77 -6.40 -15.61
C GLN A 283 15.15 -7.08 -15.62
N CYS A 284 15.38 -8.08 -14.76
CA CYS A 284 16.62 -8.85 -14.76
C CYS A 284 16.87 -9.55 -16.10
N ALA A 285 15.81 -9.94 -16.80
CA ALA A 285 15.90 -10.60 -18.09
C ALA A 285 16.26 -9.67 -19.27
N GLN A 286 16.46 -8.37 -19.01
CA GLN A 286 17.00 -7.45 -20.02
C GLN A 286 18.43 -7.84 -20.46
N CYS A 287 19.29 -8.24 -19.50
CA CYS A 287 20.73 -8.48 -19.74
C CYS A 287 21.12 -9.97 -19.74
N HIS A 288 20.33 -10.84 -19.10
CA HIS A 288 20.58 -12.28 -19.02
C HIS A 288 19.28 -13.01 -18.70
N ASP A 289 19.24 -14.33 -18.82
CA ASP A 289 18.09 -15.11 -18.42
C ASP A 289 17.80 -14.90 -16.90
N HIS A 290 16.53 -14.93 -16.51
CA HIS A 290 16.12 -14.52 -15.16
C HIS A 290 16.78 -15.39 -14.08
N PRO A 291 17.44 -14.81 -13.04
CA PRO A 291 18.25 -15.56 -12.10
C PRO A 291 17.46 -16.48 -11.16
N PHE A 292 16.17 -16.19 -10.94
CA PHE A 292 15.31 -16.90 -9.99
C PHE A 292 14.10 -17.57 -10.65
N ASN A 293 13.94 -17.44 -11.97
CA ASN A 293 12.86 -18.04 -12.73
C ASN A 293 13.38 -18.58 -14.06
N ASN A 294 13.70 -19.87 -14.09
CA ASN A 294 14.32 -20.54 -15.24
C ASN A 294 13.43 -20.54 -16.50
N SER A 295 12.12 -20.32 -16.35
CA SER A 295 11.19 -20.22 -17.47
C SER A 295 11.27 -18.88 -18.21
N ILE A 296 11.90 -17.83 -17.61
CA ILE A 296 11.98 -16.49 -18.16
C ILE A 296 13.37 -16.23 -18.73
N THR A 297 13.45 -16.16 -20.05
CA THR A 297 14.70 -15.90 -20.77
C THR A 297 14.79 -14.44 -21.21
N GLN A 298 15.99 -14.01 -21.58
CA GLN A 298 16.23 -12.71 -22.19
C GLN A 298 15.36 -12.49 -23.45
N LYS A 299 15.11 -13.55 -24.24
CA LYS A 299 14.22 -13.51 -25.40
C LYS A 299 12.78 -13.14 -25.04
N HIS A 300 12.27 -13.60 -23.90
CA HIS A 300 10.91 -13.24 -23.45
C HIS A 300 10.79 -11.75 -23.14
N PHE A 301 11.77 -11.18 -22.44
CA PHE A 301 11.79 -9.74 -22.17
C PHE A 301 11.78 -8.91 -23.47
N TRP A 302 12.71 -9.21 -24.38
CA TRP A 302 12.84 -8.47 -25.63
C TRP A 302 11.69 -8.75 -26.60
N GLY A 303 11.11 -9.95 -26.55
CA GLY A 303 9.89 -10.28 -27.28
C GLY A 303 8.70 -9.40 -26.90
N ILE A 304 8.47 -9.20 -25.59
CA ILE A 304 7.42 -8.28 -25.07
C ILE A 304 7.77 -6.84 -25.45
N ASN A 305 9.02 -6.42 -25.27
CA ASN A 305 9.51 -5.09 -25.61
C ASN A 305 9.23 -4.73 -27.09
N ALA A 306 9.34 -5.69 -28.00
CA ALA A 306 9.12 -5.49 -29.42
C ALA A 306 7.66 -5.09 -29.77
N PHE A 307 6.67 -5.42 -28.95
CA PHE A 307 5.28 -4.96 -29.15
C PHE A 307 5.16 -3.44 -29.03
N LEU A 308 6.03 -2.79 -28.26
CA LEU A 308 5.93 -1.39 -27.89
C LEU A 308 6.73 -0.45 -28.82
N ARG A 309 7.54 -1.00 -29.73
CA ARG A 309 8.49 -0.21 -30.53
C ARG A 309 7.85 0.75 -31.55
N GLN A 310 6.55 0.65 -31.77
CA GLN A 310 5.82 1.58 -32.65
C GLN A 310 5.32 2.82 -31.92
N VAL A 311 5.47 2.88 -30.60
CA VAL A 311 5.02 4.01 -29.79
C VAL A 311 5.83 5.27 -30.09
N GLU A 312 5.11 6.36 -30.35
CA GLU A 312 5.67 7.70 -30.54
C GLU A 312 4.98 8.70 -29.60
N ARG A 313 5.80 9.58 -29.01
CA ARG A 313 5.33 10.72 -28.23
C ARG A 313 5.37 11.98 -29.08
N THR A 314 4.32 12.81 -29.00
CA THR A 314 4.31 14.18 -29.49
C THR A 314 4.37 15.15 -28.31
N GLY A 315 4.95 16.33 -28.53
CA GLY A 315 5.21 17.28 -27.44
C GLY A 315 6.48 16.97 -26.65
N THR A 316 6.92 17.93 -25.85
CA THR A 316 8.11 17.82 -25.01
C THR A 316 7.68 17.92 -23.55
N PRO A 317 7.99 16.95 -22.70
CA PRO A 317 7.69 17.05 -21.27
C PRO A 317 8.50 18.18 -20.63
N PRO A 318 7.97 18.83 -19.57
CA PRO A 318 8.71 19.83 -18.85
C PRO A 318 9.94 19.19 -18.19
N PRO A 319 11.02 19.96 -17.96
CA PRO A 319 12.19 19.47 -17.24
C PRO A 319 11.80 19.07 -15.81
N GLU A 320 12.47 18.07 -15.25
CA GLU A 320 12.21 17.57 -13.89
C GLU A 320 12.53 18.61 -12.79
N THR A 321 13.47 19.50 -13.08
CA THR A 321 13.91 20.58 -12.19
C THR A 321 13.35 21.91 -12.67
N GLY A 322 12.39 22.50 -11.93
CA GLY A 322 11.89 23.85 -12.25
C GLY A 322 10.60 24.17 -11.51
N ASN A 323 10.28 25.47 -11.40
CA ASN A 323 9.01 25.95 -10.91
C ASN A 323 7.87 25.32 -11.73
N ARG A 324 6.98 24.55 -11.06
CA ARG A 324 5.88 23.86 -11.71
C ARG A 324 4.95 24.87 -12.36
N MET A 325 4.92 24.87 -13.69
CA MET A 325 3.98 25.68 -14.46
C MET A 325 2.54 25.27 -14.11
N MET A 326 1.66 26.24 -13.98
CA MET A 326 0.21 25.99 -13.78
C MET A 326 -0.43 25.33 -15.01
N THR A 327 0.20 25.45 -16.18
CA THR A 327 -0.22 24.76 -17.41
C THR A 327 0.92 23.88 -17.90
N LEU A 328 0.68 22.55 -17.91
CA LEU A 328 1.64 21.61 -18.46
C LEU A 328 1.49 21.50 -19.97
N PRO A 329 2.60 21.27 -20.71
CA PRO A 329 2.54 21.00 -22.14
C PRO A 329 1.63 19.80 -22.42
N LYS A 330 0.84 19.89 -23.47
CA LYS A 330 0.10 18.76 -24.00
C LYS A 330 1.08 17.74 -24.57
N LEU A 331 0.90 16.50 -24.20
CA LEU A 331 1.65 15.37 -24.68
C LEU A 331 0.71 14.42 -25.39
N GLY A 332 1.11 13.94 -26.55
CA GLY A 332 0.34 12.94 -27.28
C GLY A 332 1.07 11.60 -27.34
N LEU A 333 0.31 10.53 -27.46
CA LEU A 333 0.77 9.16 -27.67
C LEU A 333 0.07 8.56 -28.88
N LYS A 334 0.83 7.95 -29.77
CA LYS A 334 0.29 7.24 -30.94
C LYS A 334 1.22 6.07 -31.31
N ASP A 335 0.70 5.14 -32.10
CA ASP A 335 1.51 4.15 -32.79
C ASP A 335 1.81 4.60 -34.22
N ASN A 336 3.07 4.44 -34.62
CA ASN A 336 3.51 4.65 -35.97
C ASN A 336 3.90 3.31 -36.61
N THR A 337 3.03 2.78 -37.45
CA THR A 337 3.23 1.47 -38.10
C THR A 337 4.42 1.43 -39.07
N SER A 338 4.91 2.59 -39.52
CA SER A 338 6.10 2.70 -40.35
C SER A 338 7.40 2.57 -39.53
N THR A 339 7.35 2.80 -38.24
CA THR A 339 8.48 2.63 -37.32
C THR A 339 8.56 1.17 -36.90
N ASN A 340 9.74 0.57 -37.00
CA ASN A 340 9.97 -0.86 -36.72
C ASN A 340 8.92 -1.76 -37.41
N ALA A 341 8.70 -1.52 -38.72
CA ALA A 341 7.60 -2.13 -39.48
C ALA A 341 7.70 -3.66 -39.55
N ASP A 342 8.91 -4.21 -39.69
CA ASP A 342 9.19 -5.65 -39.71
C ASP A 342 9.12 -6.34 -38.31
N GLY A 343 9.05 -5.54 -37.28
CA GLY A 343 9.01 -6.01 -35.89
C GLY A 343 10.32 -6.56 -35.36
N ILE A 344 11.41 -6.51 -36.13
CA ILE A 344 12.68 -7.07 -35.68
C ILE A 344 13.37 -6.08 -34.75
N ILE A 345 13.78 -6.57 -33.58
CA ILE A 345 14.68 -5.89 -32.66
C ILE A 345 15.86 -6.79 -32.33
N PHE A 346 16.96 -6.18 -31.94
CA PHE A 346 18.19 -6.89 -31.60
C PHE A 346 18.52 -6.69 -30.13
N PHE A 347 19.01 -7.75 -29.50
CA PHE A 347 19.50 -7.72 -28.12
C PHE A 347 20.82 -8.46 -27.99
N GLU A 348 21.67 -7.99 -27.10
CA GLU A 348 22.99 -8.54 -26.88
C GLU A 348 22.97 -9.51 -25.69
N LYS A 349 23.55 -10.68 -25.87
CA LYS A 349 23.84 -11.64 -24.79
C LYS A 349 25.12 -11.26 -24.05
N ARG A 350 25.27 -11.71 -22.79
CA ARG A 350 26.48 -11.47 -21.98
C ARG A 350 27.80 -11.85 -22.66
N ASN A 351 27.77 -12.77 -23.61
CA ASN A 351 28.94 -13.20 -24.40
C ASN A 351 29.18 -12.34 -25.66
N GLY A 352 28.49 -11.21 -25.82
CA GLY A 352 28.62 -10.32 -26.96
C GLY A 352 27.86 -10.77 -28.22
N VAL A 353 27.16 -11.90 -28.19
CA VAL A 353 26.37 -12.34 -29.34
C VAL A 353 25.08 -11.54 -29.46
N ILE A 354 24.86 -10.91 -30.59
CA ILE A 354 23.64 -10.16 -30.90
C ILE A 354 22.62 -11.13 -31.54
N LEU A 355 21.42 -11.18 -30.97
CA LEU A 355 20.33 -12.02 -31.45
C LEU A 355 19.13 -11.16 -31.87
N PRO A 356 18.42 -11.54 -32.96
CA PRO A 356 17.15 -10.91 -33.31
C PRO A 356 15.99 -11.55 -32.55
N THR A 357 14.96 -10.74 -32.30
CA THR A 357 13.64 -11.24 -31.92
C THR A 357 12.55 -10.41 -32.60
N LYS A 358 11.31 -10.92 -32.56
CA LYS A 358 10.10 -10.24 -33.03
C LYS A 358 9.10 -10.14 -31.88
N PRO A 359 8.02 -9.36 -32.02
CA PRO A 359 6.95 -9.39 -31.03
C PRO A 359 6.48 -10.81 -30.77
N ILE A 360 6.84 -11.32 -29.61
CA ILE A 360 6.44 -12.62 -29.09
C ILE A 360 6.19 -12.48 -27.60
N PHE A 361 5.02 -12.95 -27.16
CA PHE A 361 4.68 -13.00 -25.76
C PHE A 361 5.15 -14.34 -25.16
N MET A 362 5.22 -14.42 -23.84
CA MET A 362 5.50 -15.66 -23.13
C MET A 362 4.63 -16.80 -23.69
N GLU A 363 5.06 -18.05 -23.60
CA GLU A 363 4.38 -19.20 -24.23
C GLU A 363 4.35 -19.14 -25.77
N GLU A 364 5.27 -18.36 -26.37
CA GLU A 364 5.43 -18.21 -27.82
C GLU A 364 4.20 -17.68 -28.58
N LYS A 365 3.28 -16.94 -27.91
CA LYS A 365 2.17 -16.27 -28.59
C LYS A 365 2.72 -15.16 -29.49
N LYS A 366 2.52 -15.29 -30.80
CA LYS A 366 3.03 -14.38 -31.83
C LYS A 366 1.97 -13.42 -32.31
N LEU A 367 2.39 -12.29 -32.87
CA LEU A 367 1.49 -11.40 -33.60
C LEU A 367 0.70 -12.15 -34.66
N SER A 368 -0.60 -11.84 -34.78
CA SER A 368 -1.49 -12.40 -35.78
C SER A 368 -2.46 -11.35 -36.31
N GLY A 369 -2.75 -11.41 -37.62
CA GLY A 369 -3.73 -10.51 -38.23
C GLY A 369 -3.31 -9.03 -38.31
N SER A 370 -4.28 -8.13 -38.46
CA SER A 370 -4.10 -6.68 -38.67
C SER A 370 -4.31 -5.84 -37.40
N THR A 371 -4.56 -6.46 -36.26
CA THR A 371 -4.77 -5.76 -34.97
C THR A 371 -3.46 -5.10 -34.51
N GLY A 372 -3.54 -3.92 -33.89
CA GLY A 372 -2.39 -3.20 -33.38
C GLY A 372 -1.54 -4.01 -32.40
N ARG A 373 -0.24 -3.75 -32.35
CA ARG A 373 0.68 -4.52 -31.49
C ARG A 373 0.33 -4.38 -30.02
N ARG A 374 0.02 -3.16 -29.56
CA ARG A 374 -0.37 -2.94 -28.16
C ARG A 374 -1.70 -3.61 -27.81
N ASP A 375 -2.66 -3.64 -28.74
CA ASP A 375 -3.93 -4.36 -28.54
C ASP A 375 -3.72 -5.85 -28.33
N GLN A 376 -2.83 -6.48 -29.13
CA GLN A 376 -2.51 -7.88 -28.99
C GLN A 376 -1.73 -8.15 -27.69
N LEU A 377 -0.79 -7.28 -27.33
CA LEU A 377 -0.06 -7.37 -26.06
C LEU A 377 -1.05 -7.31 -24.88
N ALA A 378 -1.97 -6.37 -24.88
CA ALA A 378 -2.98 -6.24 -23.84
C ALA A 378 -3.85 -7.50 -23.73
N ALA A 379 -4.27 -8.06 -24.89
CA ALA A 379 -5.03 -9.30 -24.93
C ALA A 379 -4.24 -10.48 -24.34
N PHE A 380 -2.97 -10.65 -24.69
CA PHE A 380 -2.11 -11.70 -24.16
C PHE A 380 -1.86 -11.57 -22.66
N ILE A 381 -1.69 -10.35 -22.16
CA ILE A 381 -1.53 -10.07 -20.72
C ILE A 381 -2.79 -10.45 -19.96
N ILE A 382 -3.98 -10.02 -20.41
CA ILE A 382 -5.26 -10.29 -19.75
C ILE A 382 -5.61 -11.78 -19.75
N ASP A 383 -5.23 -12.50 -20.81
CA ASP A 383 -5.45 -13.95 -20.93
C ASP A 383 -4.46 -14.77 -20.09
N HIS A 384 -3.33 -14.19 -19.69
CA HIS A 384 -2.31 -14.90 -18.92
C HIS A 384 -2.81 -15.25 -17.51
N GLU A 385 -2.48 -16.45 -17.03
CA GLU A 385 -2.95 -16.95 -15.72
C GLU A 385 -2.53 -16.08 -14.53
N ASN A 386 -1.41 -15.38 -14.62
CA ASN A 386 -0.93 -14.50 -13.57
C ASN A 386 -1.68 -13.16 -13.51
N PHE A 387 -2.41 -12.77 -14.54
CA PHE A 387 -3.12 -11.49 -14.54
C PHE A 387 -4.11 -11.35 -13.37
N PRO A 388 -5.07 -12.27 -13.16
CA PRO A 388 -5.92 -12.23 -11.98
C PRO A 388 -5.16 -12.46 -10.68
N LYS A 389 -4.12 -13.32 -10.67
CA LYS A 389 -3.31 -13.59 -9.46
C LYS A 389 -2.57 -12.33 -8.99
N SER A 390 -1.94 -11.58 -9.91
CA SER A 390 -1.24 -10.35 -9.61
C SER A 390 -2.17 -9.29 -9.01
N ALA A 391 -3.35 -9.10 -9.63
CA ALA A 391 -4.36 -8.17 -9.14
C ALA A 391 -4.85 -8.54 -7.73
N VAL A 392 -5.21 -9.81 -7.52
CA VAL A 392 -5.69 -10.30 -6.21
C VAL A 392 -4.61 -10.19 -5.15
N ASN A 393 -3.36 -10.56 -5.46
CA ASN A 393 -2.24 -10.47 -4.53
C ASN A 393 -1.97 -9.02 -4.10
N ARG A 394 -1.98 -8.09 -5.05
CA ARG A 394 -1.80 -6.66 -4.80
C ARG A 394 -2.96 -6.09 -3.97
N MET A 395 -4.20 -6.39 -4.33
CA MET A 395 -5.37 -5.97 -3.54
C MET A 395 -5.34 -6.55 -2.13
N TRP A 396 -5.04 -7.85 -1.98
CA TRP A 396 -4.91 -8.50 -0.69
C TRP A 396 -3.88 -7.81 0.21
N SER A 397 -2.73 -7.44 -0.35
CA SER A 397 -1.68 -6.75 0.40
C SER A 397 -2.08 -5.37 0.92
N VAL A 398 -2.94 -4.64 0.21
CA VAL A 398 -3.50 -3.35 0.70
C VAL A 398 -4.30 -3.56 1.99
N PHE A 399 -5.10 -4.62 2.05
CA PHE A 399 -5.93 -4.90 3.22
C PHE A 399 -5.15 -5.49 4.40
N PHE A 400 -4.23 -6.40 4.13
CA PHE A 400 -3.50 -7.14 5.18
C PHE A 400 -2.10 -6.60 5.50
N GLY A 401 -1.59 -5.64 4.73
CA GLY A 401 -0.22 -5.14 4.85
C GLY A 401 0.84 -6.08 4.28
N LYS A 402 0.44 -7.24 3.76
CA LYS A 402 1.31 -8.26 3.15
C LYS A 402 0.53 -9.06 2.10
N GLY A 403 1.15 -9.36 0.97
CA GLY A 403 0.58 -10.21 -0.06
C GLY A 403 0.76 -11.70 0.25
N PHE A 404 0.24 -12.56 -0.61
CA PHE A 404 0.54 -13.98 -0.61
C PHE A 404 2.00 -14.27 -0.95
N THR A 405 2.63 -13.38 -1.73
CA THR A 405 4.07 -13.37 -2.01
C THR A 405 4.72 -12.11 -1.45
N SER A 406 6.02 -12.16 -1.18
CA SER A 406 6.83 -11.02 -0.75
C SER A 406 8.22 -11.10 -1.41
N PRO A 407 8.53 -10.23 -2.38
CA PRO A 407 7.73 -9.12 -2.93
C PRO A 407 6.41 -9.56 -3.59
N ILE A 408 5.42 -8.62 -3.62
CA ILE A 408 4.07 -8.91 -4.15
C ILE A 408 4.02 -9.06 -5.67
N ASP A 409 5.00 -8.55 -6.36
CA ASP A 409 5.11 -8.46 -7.81
C ASP A 409 6.25 -9.31 -8.37
N ASP A 410 6.55 -10.42 -7.68
CA ASP A 410 7.63 -11.33 -8.04
C ASP A 410 7.23 -12.79 -7.88
N PHE A 411 6.28 -13.24 -8.71
CA PHE A 411 5.92 -14.64 -8.81
C PHE A 411 7.04 -15.44 -9.48
N ASN A 412 7.74 -16.25 -8.72
CA ASN A 412 8.80 -17.11 -9.20
C ASN A 412 8.90 -18.41 -8.38
N GLU A 413 9.77 -19.33 -8.79
CA GLU A 413 9.94 -20.63 -8.16
C GLU A 413 10.43 -20.56 -6.70
N GLN A 414 11.08 -19.46 -6.29
CA GLN A 414 11.60 -19.24 -4.94
C GLN A 414 10.65 -18.42 -4.06
N ASN A 415 9.72 -17.66 -4.67
CA ASN A 415 8.74 -16.82 -3.98
C ASN A 415 7.33 -17.41 -4.11
N ILE A 416 7.15 -18.60 -3.53
CA ILE A 416 5.89 -19.34 -3.57
C ILE A 416 4.84 -18.62 -2.71
N PRO A 417 3.60 -18.45 -3.19
CA PRO A 417 2.52 -17.88 -2.39
C PRO A 417 2.29 -18.66 -1.09
N SER A 418 2.12 -17.95 0.02
CA SER A 418 1.90 -18.55 1.35
C SER A 418 0.60 -19.39 1.44
N ASN A 419 -0.39 -19.09 0.60
CA ASN A 419 -1.63 -19.83 0.46
C ASN A 419 -1.98 -19.98 -1.03
N PRO A 420 -1.29 -20.87 -1.78
CA PRO A 420 -1.41 -20.96 -3.23
C PRO A 420 -2.82 -21.35 -3.70
N GLU A 421 -3.48 -22.26 -2.99
CA GLU A 421 -4.85 -22.66 -3.33
C GLU A 421 -5.85 -21.52 -3.13
N LEU A 422 -5.74 -20.76 -2.06
CA LEU A 422 -6.59 -19.60 -1.83
C LEU A 422 -6.38 -18.54 -2.92
N LEU A 423 -5.14 -18.23 -3.24
CA LEU A 423 -4.83 -17.27 -4.31
C LEU A 423 -5.43 -17.73 -5.65
N GLN A 424 -5.31 -19.01 -5.99
CA GLN A 424 -5.86 -19.59 -7.22
C GLN A 424 -7.39 -19.49 -7.26
N GLU A 425 -8.08 -19.91 -6.19
CA GLU A 425 -9.56 -19.91 -6.13
C GLU A 425 -10.12 -18.47 -6.13
N LEU A 426 -9.49 -17.57 -5.38
CA LEU A 426 -9.91 -16.16 -5.33
C LEU A 426 -9.66 -15.45 -6.66
N SER A 427 -8.57 -15.76 -7.33
CA SER A 427 -8.25 -15.24 -8.68
C SER A 427 -9.22 -15.77 -9.73
N ALA A 428 -9.59 -17.04 -9.67
CA ALA A 428 -10.60 -17.63 -10.55
C ALA A 428 -11.98 -16.97 -10.30
N SER A 429 -12.37 -16.75 -9.05
CA SER A 429 -13.60 -16.03 -8.71
C SER A 429 -13.56 -14.61 -9.23
N PHE A 430 -12.46 -13.88 -9.05
CA PHE A 430 -12.30 -12.52 -9.55
C PHE A 430 -12.46 -12.46 -11.08
N LYS A 431 -11.82 -13.37 -11.82
CA LYS A 431 -11.98 -13.50 -13.27
C LYS A 431 -13.43 -13.80 -13.66
N ASN A 432 -14.06 -14.79 -13.02
CA ASN A 432 -15.43 -15.24 -13.33
C ASN A 432 -16.49 -14.15 -13.09
N TYR A 433 -16.24 -13.24 -12.15
CA TYR A 433 -17.11 -12.10 -11.87
C TYR A 433 -16.64 -10.80 -12.53
N ASN A 434 -16.09 -10.92 -13.74
CA ASN A 434 -15.71 -9.80 -14.61
C ASN A 434 -14.69 -8.84 -14.01
N TYR A 435 -13.78 -9.35 -13.18
CA TYR A 435 -12.74 -8.55 -12.54
C TYR A 435 -13.28 -7.34 -11.77
N ASP A 436 -14.45 -7.51 -11.14
CA ASP A 436 -15.13 -6.49 -10.34
C ASP A 436 -14.38 -6.26 -9.01
N LEU A 437 -13.73 -5.11 -8.90
CA LEU A 437 -12.94 -4.75 -7.72
C LEU A 437 -13.80 -4.55 -6.46
N LYS A 438 -15.05 -4.04 -6.60
CA LYS A 438 -15.96 -3.92 -5.45
C LYS A 438 -16.35 -5.28 -4.88
N LYS A 439 -16.52 -6.29 -5.74
CA LYS A 439 -16.75 -7.67 -5.27
C LYS A 439 -15.54 -8.22 -4.52
N LEU A 440 -14.34 -8.02 -5.06
CA LEU A 440 -13.11 -8.48 -4.39
C LEU A 440 -12.94 -7.84 -3.01
N VAL A 441 -13.13 -6.52 -2.89
CA VAL A 441 -13.11 -5.80 -1.61
C VAL A 441 -14.18 -6.34 -0.65
N ARG A 442 -15.39 -6.55 -1.12
CA ARG A 442 -16.50 -7.13 -0.33
C ARG A 442 -16.13 -8.49 0.24
N TRP A 443 -15.53 -9.37 -0.56
CA TRP A 443 -15.13 -10.71 -0.13
C TRP A 443 -14.04 -10.65 0.94
N ILE A 444 -13.03 -9.83 0.72
CA ILE A 444 -11.92 -9.65 1.68
C ILE A 444 -12.44 -9.11 3.01
N CYS A 445 -13.21 -8.02 3.01
CA CYS A 445 -13.67 -7.36 4.24
C CYS A 445 -14.67 -8.19 5.05
N ASN A 446 -15.43 -9.10 4.42
CA ASN A 446 -16.34 -10.02 5.10
C ASN A 446 -15.65 -11.30 5.60
N SER A 447 -14.35 -11.53 5.30
CA SER A 447 -13.62 -12.72 5.77
C SER A 447 -13.29 -12.66 7.25
N ASN A 448 -13.16 -13.84 7.89
CA ASN A 448 -12.74 -13.91 9.29
C ASN A 448 -11.37 -13.30 9.51
N ALA A 449 -10.41 -13.53 8.61
CA ALA A 449 -9.05 -13.00 8.72
C ALA A 449 -9.02 -11.46 8.77
N TYR A 450 -9.86 -10.77 7.99
CA TYR A 450 -9.95 -9.31 8.02
C TYR A 450 -10.50 -8.77 9.34
N ASN A 451 -11.29 -9.60 10.05
CA ASN A 451 -11.89 -9.26 11.34
C ASN A 451 -11.00 -9.59 12.55
N LEU A 452 -9.78 -10.11 12.34
CA LEU A 452 -8.85 -10.41 13.45
C LEU A 452 -8.20 -9.14 13.98
N THR A 453 -7.88 -9.14 15.29
CA THR A 453 -7.09 -8.08 15.91
C THR A 453 -5.62 -8.17 15.52
N PHE A 454 -4.91 -7.06 15.64
CA PHE A 454 -3.45 -6.99 15.47
C PHE A 454 -2.68 -7.57 16.68
N VAL A 455 -3.35 -7.79 17.80
CA VAL A 455 -2.73 -8.32 19.02
C VAL A 455 -2.28 -9.76 18.79
N ALA A 456 -0.98 -9.95 18.83
CA ALA A 456 -0.37 -11.26 18.64
C ALA A 456 -0.58 -12.19 19.84
N ASN A 457 -0.48 -13.50 19.59
CA ASN A 457 -0.36 -14.53 20.60
C ASN A 457 0.95 -15.32 20.43
N LYS A 458 1.26 -16.23 21.32
CA LYS A 458 2.52 -17.00 21.33
C LYS A 458 2.80 -17.79 20.04
N THR A 459 1.78 -18.06 19.21
CA THR A 459 1.92 -18.86 17.99
C THR A 459 2.03 -18.00 16.74
N ASN A 460 1.57 -16.75 16.76
CA ASN A 460 1.52 -15.88 15.58
C ASN A 460 2.30 -14.55 15.71
N ASP A 461 3.21 -14.48 16.68
CA ASP A 461 4.10 -13.33 16.91
C ASP A 461 5.49 -13.54 16.29
N LYS A 462 5.53 -14.07 15.08
CA LYS A 462 6.76 -14.35 14.35
C LYS A 462 6.65 -13.88 12.90
N PRO A 463 7.71 -13.27 12.34
CA PRO A 463 7.72 -12.82 10.93
C PRO A 463 7.41 -13.95 9.93
N GLU A 464 7.86 -15.18 10.21
CA GLU A 464 7.71 -16.34 9.32
C GLU A 464 6.25 -16.76 9.13
N VAL A 465 5.38 -16.47 10.11
CA VAL A 465 3.96 -16.82 10.05
C VAL A 465 3.03 -15.66 9.68
N GLU A 466 3.55 -14.47 9.44
CA GLU A 466 2.75 -13.31 9.01
C GLU A 466 1.98 -13.58 7.72
N GLY A 467 2.59 -14.30 6.76
CA GLY A 467 1.96 -14.70 5.51
C GLY A 467 0.79 -15.69 5.67
N LEU A 468 0.53 -16.18 6.87
CA LEU A 468 -0.64 -17.01 7.17
C LEU A 468 -1.88 -16.17 7.53
N PHE A 469 -1.75 -14.84 7.66
CA PHE A 469 -2.86 -13.91 7.95
C PHE A 469 -3.68 -14.28 9.19
N SER A 470 -3.01 -14.84 10.21
CA SER A 470 -3.63 -15.26 11.47
C SER A 470 -3.80 -14.14 12.50
N ARG A 471 -3.34 -12.95 12.16
CA ARG A 471 -3.58 -11.66 12.81
C ARG A 471 -3.53 -10.54 11.79
N MET A 472 -4.09 -9.39 12.10
CA MET A 472 -3.90 -8.20 11.27
C MET A 472 -2.51 -7.61 11.53
N LEU A 473 -1.86 -7.08 10.49
CA LEU A 473 -0.63 -6.30 10.64
C LEU A 473 -0.99 -4.82 10.80
N LEU A 474 -0.20 -4.12 11.62
CA LEU A 474 -0.30 -2.67 11.73
C LEU A 474 0.20 -2.02 10.44
N LYS A 475 -0.58 -1.09 9.90
CA LYS A 475 -0.23 -0.34 8.68
C LYS A 475 -0.16 1.14 9.01
N SER A 476 0.83 1.85 8.46
CA SER A 476 0.84 3.31 8.49
C SER A 476 -0.18 3.86 7.49
N MET A 477 -0.85 4.95 7.83
CA MET A 477 -1.68 5.65 6.84
C MET A 477 -0.82 6.20 5.70
N SER A 478 -1.34 6.14 4.47
CA SER A 478 -0.74 6.86 3.36
C SER A 478 -0.88 8.38 3.55
N PRO A 479 -0.10 9.21 2.84
CA PRO A 479 -0.25 10.66 2.88
C PRO A 479 -1.67 11.13 2.57
N GLU A 480 -2.33 10.47 1.62
CA GLU A 480 -3.71 10.76 1.23
C GLU A 480 -4.69 10.38 2.34
N GLN A 481 -4.55 9.19 2.93
CA GLN A 481 -5.39 8.75 4.05
C GLN A 481 -5.24 9.68 5.26
N LEU A 482 -4.03 10.10 5.56
CA LEU A 482 -3.76 11.03 6.66
C LEU A 482 -4.42 12.39 6.40
N PHE A 483 -4.27 12.94 5.18
CA PHE A 483 -4.90 14.21 4.82
C PHE A 483 -6.43 14.14 4.94
N GLU A 484 -7.07 13.16 4.31
CA GLU A 484 -8.53 13.03 4.33
C GLU A 484 -9.05 12.76 5.77
N SER A 485 -8.31 11.99 6.58
CA SER A 485 -8.66 11.75 7.98
C SER A 485 -8.56 13.02 8.84
N LEU A 486 -7.57 13.88 8.59
CA LEU A 486 -7.47 15.19 9.26
C LEU A 486 -8.61 16.12 8.87
N MET A 487 -9.01 16.14 7.59
CA MET A 487 -10.14 16.95 7.13
C MET A 487 -11.44 16.54 7.82
N VAL A 488 -11.69 15.22 7.95
CA VAL A 488 -12.85 14.69 8.68
C VAL A 488 -12.78 15.00 10.16
N SER A 489 -11.65 14.72 10.83
CA SER A 489 -11.45 14.96 12.26
C SER A 489 -11.70 16.40 12.66
N THR A 490 -11.15 17.34 11.88
CA THR A 490 -11.18 18.78 12.20
C THR A 490 -12.45 19.46 11.69
N LYS A 491 -13.28 18.77 10.90
CA LYS A 491 -14.41 19.32 10.15
C LYS A 491 -14.02 20.49 9.23
N ALA A 492 -12.78 20.45 8.74
CA ALA A 492 -12.26 21.49 7.86
C ALA A 492 -12.99 21.54 6.51
N GLU A 493 -13.57 20.43 6.06
CA GLU A 493 -14.35 20.36 4.82
C GLU A 493 -15.57 21.28 4.79
N ALA A 494 -16.22 21.45 5.93
CA ALA A 494 -17.45 22.26 6.02
C ALA A 494 -17.18 23.77 5.91
N ALA A 495 -15.92 24.21 5.96
CA ALA A 495 -15.53 25.60 6.02
C ALA A 495 -14.81 26.11 4.77
N GLU A 496 -14.38 25.20 3.85
CA GLU A 496 -13.59 25.56 2.67
C GLU A 496 -14.37 25.35 1.36
N SER A 497 -14.12 26.22 0.37
CA SER A 497 -14.59 25.98 -0.99
C SER A 497 -13.90 24.76 -1.60
N LYS A 498 -14.50 24.12 -2.63
CA LYS A 498 -13.91 22.98 -3.34
C LYS A 498 -12.49 23.29 -3.87
N ASP A 499 -12.28 24.49 -4.39
CA ASP A 499 -10.99 24.91 -4.92
C ASP A 499 -9.94 25.11 -3.81
N ALA A 500 -10.33 25.70 -2.69
CA ALA A 500 -9.46 25.87 -1.53
C ALA A 500 -9.05 24.50 -0.95
N LYS A 501 -9.97 23.55 -0.85
CA LYS A 501 -9.68 22.18 -0.43
C LYS A 501 -8.70 21.48 -1.39
N LYS A 502 -8.90 21.62 -2.71
CA LYS A 502 -8.01 21.06 -3.73
C LYS A 502 -6.59 21.63 -3.62
N ASN A 503 -6.48 22.96 -3.49
CA ASN A 503 -5.18 23.62 -3.34
C ASN A 503 -4.46 23.22 -2.06
N LEU A 504 -5.19 23.13 -0.94
CA LEU A 504 -4.67 22.68 0.34
C LEU A 504 -4.18 21.22 0.25
N ARG A 505 -4.96 20.35 -0.37
CA ARG A 505 -4.60 18.95 -0.61
C ARG A 505 -3.31 18.83 -1.43
N THR A 506 -3.23 19.53 -2.55
CA THR A 506 -2.04 19.51 -3.41
C THR A 506 -0.80 20.05 -2.67
N ALA A 507 -0.92 21.15 -1.93
CA ALA A 507 0.17 21.71 -1.13
C ALA A 507 0.63 20.74 -0.04
N TRP A 508 -0.31 20.09 0.64
CA TRP A 508 -0.05 19.11 1.67
C TRP A 508 0.64 17.85 1.13
N LEU A 509 0.07 17.23 0.10
CA LEU A 509 0.64 16.02 -0.52
C LEU A 509 2.04 16.29 -1.09
N ASN A 510 2.26 17.45 -1.71
CA ASN A 510 3.59 17.82 -2.18
C ASN A 510 4.63 17.88 -1.06
N LYS A 511 4.26 18.43 0.12
CA LYS A 511 5.15 18.45 1.28
C LYS A 511 5.40 17.04 1.82
N LEU A 512 4.36 16.23 1.94
CA LEU A 512 4.47 14.84 2.42
C LEU A 512 5.31 13.98 1.48
N VAL A 513 4.96 13.94 0.21
CA VAL A 513 5.64 13.11 -0.79
C VAL A 513 7.09 13.52 -1.02
N SER A 514 7.44 14.82 -0.93
CA SER A 514 8.84 15.25 -1.10
C SER A 514 9.76 14.81 0.04
N ASN A 515 9.21 14.51 1.21
CA ASN A 515 9.96 14.08 2.39
C ASN A 515 9.99 12.54 2.58
N PHE A 516 9.17 11.83 1.83
CA PHE A 516 9.03 10.38 1.90
C PHE A 516 9.41 9.83 0.53
N GLY A 517 10.67 9.48 0.32
CA GLY A 517 11.15 8.96 -0.96
C GLY A 517 10.29 7.84 -1.53
N ASP A 518 10.31 7.73 -2.85
CA ASP A 518 9.63 6.67 -3.59
C ASP A 518 10.53 5.43 -3.56
N ASP A 519 10.10 4.41 -2.82
CA ASP A 519 10.78 3.12 -2.82
C ASP A 519 10.07 2.24 -3.86
N GLU A 520 10.63 2.10 -5.05
CA GLU A 520 10.06 1.31 -6.16
C GLU A 520 9.72 -0.15 -5.77
N GLY A 521 10.23 -0.64 -4.63
CA GLY A 521 9.95 -1.96 -4.09
C GLY A 521 8.80 -2.03 -3.09
N ASN A 522 8.37 -0.90 -2.52
CA ASN A 522 7.42 -0.84 -1.39
C ASN A 522 6.11 -0.12 -1.73
N GLU A 523 5.61 -0.28 -2.93
CA GLU A 523 4.38 0.37 -3.41
C GLU A 523 3.13 0.12 -2.55
N VAL A 524 3.16 -0.90 -1.70
CA VAL A 524 2.04 -1.31 -0.85
C VAL A 524 2.18 -0.80 0.58
N ASN A 525 3.40 -0.67 1.07
CA ASN A 525 3.68 -0.21 2.43
C ASN A 525 4.33 1.16 2.38
N PHE A 526 3.59 2.16 2.82
CA PHE A 526 4.15 3.48 3.04
C PHE A 526 5.11 3.42 4.25
N ASN A 527 6.42 3.45 3.98
CA ASN A 527 7.47 3.39 5.00
C ASN A 527 7.80 4.76 5.62
N GLY A 528 6.89 5.73 5.49
CA GLY A 528 7.05 7.01 6.16
C GLY A 528 7.19 6.81 7.66
N THR A 529 8.24 7.37 8.27
CA THR A 529 8.38 7.31 9.71
C THR A 529 7.26 8.13 10.37
N VAL A 530 6.65 7.61 11.42
CA VAL A 530 5.66 8.29 12.26
C VAL A 530 6.18 9.68 12.69
N VAL A 531 7.49 9.80 12.91
CA VAL A 531 8.17 11.06 13.25
C VAL A 531 8.04 12.10 12.15
N GLN A 532 8.12 11.71 10.88
CA GLN A 532 7.97 12.63 9.75
C GLN A 532 6.52 13.11 9.61
N ALA A 533 5.54 12.22 9.81
CA ALA A 533 4.13 12.62 9.88
C ALA A 533 3.88 13.61 11.04
N LEU A 534 4.44 13.37 12.22
CA LEU A 534 4.35 14.26 13.38
C LEU A 534 4.98 15.64 13.15
N LEU A 535 6.12 15.72 12.47
CA LEU A 535 6.75 16.99 12.11
C LEU A 535 5.89 17.84 11.17
N MET A 536 5.10 17.19 10.33
CA MET A 536 4.21 17.89 9.39
C MET A 536 2.89 18.30 10.03
N MET A 537 2.42 17.57 11.04
CA MET A 537 1.21 17.88 11.80
C MET A 537 1.38 19.14 12.67
N ASN A 538 2.60 19.60 12.93
CA ASN A 538 2.89 20.89 13.55
C ASN A 538 2.79 22.08 12.58
N GLY A 539 2.36 21.85 11.34
CA GLY A 539 2.17 22.88 10.33
C GLY A 539 1.09 23.91 10.73
N LYS A 540 1.22 25.10 10.15
CA LYS A 540 0.31 26.22 10.38
C LYS A 540 -1.15 25.83 10.06
N GLU A 541 -1.35 25.07 9.01
CA GLU A 541 -2.66 24.67 8.48
C GLU A 541 -3.45 23.81 9.48
N ILE A 542 -2.78 22.88 10.18
CA ILE A 542 -3.42 22.03 11.18
C ILE A 542 -3.73 22.82 12.44
N ASN A 543 -2.78 23.63 12.89
CA ASN A 543 -3.01 24.49 14.04
C ASN A 543 -4.18 25.47 13.81
N GLU A 544 -4.34 26.00 12.60
CA GLU A 544 -5.49 26.81 12.22
C GLU A 544 -6.80 26.01 12.23
N ALA A 545 -6.79 24.76 11.72
CA ALA A 545 -7.96 23.89 11.73
C ALA A 545 -8.39 23.50 13.15
N ILE A 546 -7.43 23.21 14.04
CA ILE A 546 -7.69 22.91 15.46
C ILE A 546 -8.22 24.13 16.20
N SER A 547 -7.67 25.32 15.90
CA SER A 547 -7.96 26.58 16.59
C SER A 547 -9.24 27.25 16.12
N ARG A 548 -9.99 26.68 15.17
CA ARG A 548 -11.22 27.27 14.64
C ARG A 548 -12.25 27.51 15.75
N LYS A 549 -12.62 28.77 15.95
CA LYS A 549 -13.59 29.19 16.95
C LYS A 549 -15.02 28.83 16.57
N GLU A 550 -15.31 28.77 15.29
CA GLU A 550 -16.62 28.41 14.76
C GLU A 550 -16.52 27.20 13.83
N LYS A 551 -17.51 26.31 13.90
CA LYS A 551 -17.64 25.10 13.05
C LYS A 551 -16.49 24.08 13.15
N GLY A 552 -15.48 24.28 14.01
CA GLY A 552 -14.44 23.27 14.27
C GLY A 552 -14.91 22.22 15.28
N THR A 553 -14.28 21.06 15.27
CA THR A 553 -14.67 19.92 16.11
C THR A 553 -14.70 20.25 17.59
N VAL A 554 -13.70 20.97 18.10
CA VAL A 554 -13.64 21.35 19.52
C VAL A 554 -14.81 22.28 19.89
N SER A 555 -15.08 23.32 19.07
CA SER A 555 -16.18 24.25 19.34
C SER A 555 -17.55 23.57 19.30
N ILE A 556 -17.75 22.64 18.37
CA ILE A 556 -18.99 21.85 18.26
C ILE A 556 -19.16 20.92 19.45
N ALA A 557 -18.09 20.23 19.87
CA ALA A 557 -18.11 19.33 21.02
C ALA A 557 -18.46 20.08 22.30
N MET A 558 -17.87 21.26 22.52
CA MET A 558 -18.18 22.12 23.67
C MET A 558 -19.61 22.66 23.63
N ALA A 559 -20.07 23.14 22.48
CA ALA A 559 -21.44 23.65 22.33
C ALA A 559 -22.49 22.56 22.58
N ARG A 560 -22.26 21.35 22.09
CA ARG A 560 -23.18 20.20 22.23
C ARG A 560 -23.22 19.65 23.66
N ASN A 561 -22.07 19.55 24.31
CA ASN A 561 -21.94 18.94 25.64
C ASN A 561 -21.95 19.93 26.80
N LYS A 562 -21.89 21.23 26.53
CA LYS A 562 -21.87 22.32 27.53
C LYS A 562 -20.81 22.06 28.63
N SER A 563 -21.24 21.91 29.89
CA SER A 563 -20.35 21.65 31.05
C SER A 563 -19.98 20.17 31.26
N ASN A 564 -20.45 19.26 30.40
CA ASN A 564 -20.14 17.84 30.52
C ASN A 564 -18.76 17.53 29.94
N THR A 565 -17.72 17.67 30.75
CA THR A 565 -16.32 17.38 30.36
C THR A 565 -16.15 15.99 29.75
N ASN A 566 -16.76 14.95 30.32
CA ASN A 566 -16.65 13.59 29.78
C ASN A 566 -17.33 13.46 28.40
N GLY A 567 -18.43 14.18 28.17
CA GLY A 567 -19.09 14.24 26.87
C GLY A 567 -18.18 14.87 25.81
N ILE A 568 -17.51 15.99 26.17
CA ILE A 568 -16.55 16.64 25.27
C ILE A 568 -15.39 15.71 24.94
N ILE A 569 -14.77 15.09 25.96
CA ILE A 569 -13.67 14.14 25.77
C ILE A 569 -14.10 13.02 24.82
N ASN A 570 -15.24 12.38 25.05
CA ASN A 570 -15.74 11.29 24.21
C ASN A 570 -15.98 11.72 22.75
N GLU A 571 -16.50 12.92 22.53
CA GLU A 571 -16.72 13.46 21.19
C GLU A 571 -15.39 13.70 20.45
N LEU A 572 -14.36 14.20 21.14
CA LEU A 572 -13.02 14.35 20.58
C LEU A 572 -12.36 12.99 20.24
N PHE A 573 -12.52 11.99 21.11
CA PHE A 573 -12.04 10.62 20.85
C PHE A 573 -12.76 9.98 19.66
N LEU A 574 -14.08 10.13 19.57
CA LEU A 574 -14.85 9.64 18.42
C LEU A 574 -14.42 10.32 17.11
N ALA A 575 -14.16 11.62 17.15
CA ALA A 575 -13.75 12.38 15.96
C ALA A 575 -12.32 12.07 15.49
N THR A 576 -11.46 11.51 16.35
CA THR A 576 -10.06 11.23 16.04
C THR A 576 -9.75 9.74 15.98
N LEU A 577 -10.08 9.01 17.05
CA LEU A 577 -9.73 7.60 17.22
C LEU A 577 -10.87 6.65 16.86
N ASN A 578 -12.03 7.18 16.46
CA ASN A 578 -13.26 6.46 16.12
C ASN A 578 -13.82 5.59 17.25
N ARG A 579 -13.41 5.82 18.49
CA ARG A 579 -13.91 5.14 19.69
C ARG A 579 -14.15 6.13 20.83
N PRO A 580 -14.99 5.80 21.83
CA PRO A 580 -15.09 6.57 23.05
C PRO A 580 -13.79 6.44 23.88
N ALA A 581 -13.53 7.42 24.74
CA ALA A 581 -12.45 7.31 25.71
C ALA A 581 -12.74 6.15 26.69
N ARG A 582 -11.73 5.35 26.97
CA ARG A 582 -11.82 4.31 27.99
C ARG A 582 -12.00 4.96 29.37
N PRO A 583 -12.67 4.30 30.33
CA PRO A 583 -12.91 4.90 31.67
C PRO A 583 -11.64 5.45 32.34
N ALA A 584 -10.53 4.74 32.24
CA ALA A 584 -9.24 5.17 32.78
C ALA A 584 -8.65 6.40 32.07
N GLU A 585 -8.79 6.48 30.73
CA GLU A 585 -8.37 7.64 29.92
C GLU A 585 -9.23 8.85 30.28
N SER A 586 -10.56 8.71 30.28
CA SER A 586 -11.50 9.77 30.63
C SER A 586 -11.23 10.34 32.02
N LEU A 587 -11.01 9.49 33.02
CA LEU A 587 -10.72 9.90 34.40
C LEU A 587 -9.39 10.69 34.48
N LYS A 588 -8.34 10.19 33.82
CA LYS A 588 -7.02 10.84 33.84
C LYS A 588 -7.06 12.20 33.13
N ILE A 589 -7.70 12.26 31.96
CA ILE A 589 -7.85 13.50 31.18
C ILE A 589 -8.70 14.52 31.95
N SER A 590 -9.85 14.12 32.52
CA SER A 590 -10.72 15.01 33.28
C SER A 590 -10.01 15.63 34.49
N LYS A 591 -9.19 14.85 35.20
CA LYS A 591 -8.35 15.38 36.31
C LYS A 591 -7.30 16.39 35.76
N GLY A 592 -6.65 16.10 34.66
CA GLY A 592 -5.70 17.01 34.03
C GLY A 592 -6.34 18.33 33.57
N LEU A 593 -7.52 18.25 32.96
CA LEU A 593 -8.29 19.44 32.55
C LEU A 593 -8.72 20.29 33.76
N ALA A 594 -9.16 19.66 34.85
CA ALA A 594 -9.55 20.35 36.07
C ALA A 594 -8.41 21.14 36.75
N MET A 595 -7.15 20.77 36.53
CA MET A 595 -5.97 21.48 37.03
C MET A 595 -5.63 22.73 36.22
N ARG A 596 -6.22 22.92 35.03
CA ARG A 596 -5.94 24.02 34.11
C ARG A 596 -6.83 25.26 34.38
N THR A 597 -6.87 25.73 35.62
CA THR A 597 -7.71 26.85 36.06
C THR A 597 -7.19 28.21 35.63
N LYS A 598 -5.96 28.30 35.11
CA LYS A 598 -5.30 29.56 34.70
C LYS A 598 -5.47 29.88 33.22
N ASP A 599 -6.09 28.99 32.45
CA ASP A 599 -6.28 29.23 31.02
C ASP A 599 -7.30 30.33 30.79
N LYS A 600 -6.91 31.32 30.00
CA LYS A 600 -7.77 32.50 29.72
C LYS A 600 -8.94 32.15 28.81
N ASN A 601 -8.78 31.14 27.94
CA ASN A 601 -9.80 30.68 27.01
C ASN A 601 -10.21 29.25 27.38
N PRO A 602 -11.49 28.99 27.66
CA PRO A 602 -11.96 27.64 28.04
C PRO A 602 -11.81 26.60 26.93
N MET A 603 -11.53 26.99 25.69
CA MET A 603 -11.26 26.04 24.59
C MET A 603 -9.82 25.49 24.62
N ASP A 604 -8.84 26.23 25.14
CA ASP A 604 -7.43 25.91 25.05
C ASP A 604 -7.11 24.48 25.57
N PRO A 605 -7.63 24.04 26.73
CA PRO A 605 -7.37 22.68 27.23
C PRO A 605 -7.89 21.57 26.32
N TYR A 606 -9.03 21.80 25.66
CA TYR A 606 -9.62 20.84 24.73
C TYR A 606 -8.92 20.87 23.35
N GLN A 607 -8.42 22.01 22.93
CA GLN A 607 -7.59 22.12 21.73
C GLN A 607 -6.26 21.37 21.89
N ASP A 608 -5.64 21.48 23.07
CA ASP A 608 -4.43 20.74 23.39
C ASP A 608 -4.69 19.22 23.46
N LEU A 609 -5.81 18.79 24.04
CA LEU A 609 -6.23 17.40 24.02
C LEU A 609 -6.44 16.90 22.58
N PHE A 610 -7.14 17.68 21.77
CA PHE A 610 -7.44 17.31 20.39
C PHE A 610 -6.16 17.22 19.55
N TRP A 611 -5.23 18.15 19.74
CA TRP A 611 -3.91 18.10 19.15
C TRP A 611 -3.14 16.83 19.56
N ALA A 612 -3.16 16.49 20.84
CA ALA A 612 -2.48 15.29 21.35
C ALA A 612 -3.08 13.99 20.77
N LEU A 613 -4.42 13.93 20.60
CA LEU A 613 -5.08 12.78 19.96
C LEU A 613 -4.70 12.65 18.49
N LEU A 614 -4.68 13.73 17.72
CA LEU A 614 -4.28 13.73 16.31
C LEU A 614 -2.81 13.33 16.10
N ASN A 615 -1.95 13.58 17.10
CA ASN A 615 -0.54 13.23 17.08
C ASN A 615 -0.24 11.86 17.76
N SER A 616 -1.27 11.09 18.13
CA SER A 616 -1.07 9.77 18.73
C SER A 616 -0.78 8.70 17.68
N ASN A 617 -0.02 7.67 18.05
CA ASN A 617 0.18 6.50 17.18
C ASN A 617 -1.14 5.83 16.80
N GLU A 618 -2.14 5.84 17.68
CA GLU A 618 -3.46 5.27 17.42
C GLU A 618 -4.19 6.04 16.30
N PHE A 619 -3.98 7.36 16.16
CA PHE A 619 -4.51 8.11 15.03
C PHE A 619 -3.77 7.81 13.72
N LEU A 620 -2.45 7.67 13.77
CA LEU A 620 -1.58 7.55 12.59
C LEU A 620 -1.57 6.15 11.98
N LEU A 621 -1.98 5.13 12.76
CA LEU A 621 -1.95 3.75 12.32
C LEU A 621 -3.36 3.23 11.99
N ASN A 622 -3.40 2.38 10.99
CA ASN A 622 -4.52 1.50 10.69
C ASN A 622 -4.25 0.15 11.36
N HIS A 623 -5.12 -0.24 12.30
CA HIS A 623 -4.92 -1.40 13.17
C HIS A 623 -6.17 -2.29 13.23
#